data_a47786bb2107a3bebb9ca7cf12827c86
#
_entry.id   a47786bb2107a3bebb9ca7cf12827c86
#
_cell.length_a   1.000
_cell.length_b   1.000
_cell.length_c   1.000
_cell.angle_alpha   90.00
_cell.angle_beta   90.00
_cell.angle_gamma   90.00
#
_symmetry.space_group_name_H-M   'P 1'
#
loop_
_entity.id
_entity.type
_entity.pdbx_description
1 polymer ?
#
loop_
_entity_poly.entity_id
_entity_poly.type
_entity_poly.pdbx_seq_one_letter_code
_entity_poly.pdbx_strand_id
1 'polypeptide(L)'
;YEKGSEIIRMLHKLVKDENFYKGFSNYISTYDGKAATIDQFIDKILEYNKEIDPEKFKVWYKQNGTPKVKFKRIWDDKDKKLIIQASQSNPIKKNLYNDLPLIIPINLAIFCGENKTIKKSVVLKAKKQEFIINNLRSNIQPPLVSYFREFSSPVEWESDTTFDEKFLILKYETDFFTLSNTVKVFFKKIILCRLDEKPDHEIENKLISTLVSFIKNKDINLSLLSELLSIPTFAEIESEMGD
;
A
#
# COMPACT_ATOMS: atom_id res chain seq x y z
N TYR A 1 -7.05 11.84 14.24
CA TYR A 1 -6.41 10.79 15.05
C TYR A 1 -5.90 9.63 14.20
N GLU A 2 -6.76 8.99 13.38
CA GLU A 2 -6.42 7.79 12.60
C GLU A 2 -5.26 8.03 11.63
N LYS A 3 -5.34 9.05 10.78
CA LYS A 3 -4.24 9.40 9.86
C LYS A 3 -2.94 9.70 10.61
N GLY A 4 -3.02 10.40 11.76
CA GLY A 4 -1.84 10.72 12.57
C GLY A 4 -1.16 9.48 13.11
N SER A 5 -1.93 8.53 13.65
CA SER A 5 -1.40 7.25 14.16
C SER A 5 -0.77 6.41 13.06
N GLU A 6 -1.37 6.37 11.87
CA GLU A 6 -0.82 5.65 10.73
C GLU A 6 0.48 6.25 10.19
N ILE A 7 0.61 7.59 10.21
CA ILE A 7 1.88 8.26 9.86
C ILE A 7 2.98 7.89 10.87
N ILE A 8 2.66 7.84 12.17
CA ILE A 8 3.63 7.42 13.20
C ILE A 8 3.98 5.94 13.06
N ARG A 9 2.99 5.06 12.82
CA ARG A 9 3.24 3.65 12.54
C ARG A 9 4.14 3.46 11.31
N MET A 10 3.88 4.21 10.23
CA MET A 10 4.71 4.23 9.04
C MET A 10 6.14 4.71 9.35
N LEU A 11 6.29 5.79 10.13
CA LEU A 11 7.60 6.29 10.57
C LEU A 11 8.35 5.22 11.37
N HIS A 12 7.68 4.57 12.31
CA HIS A 12 8.25 3.49 13.11
C HIS A 12 8.80 2.35 12.24
N LYS A 13 8.00 1.86 11.27
CA LYS A 13 8.43 0.83 10.32
C LYS A 13 9.62 1.28 9.46
N LEU A 14 9.64 2.54 9.06
CA LEU A 14 10.67 3.12 8.22
C LEU A 14 12.04 3.21 8.93
N VAL A 15 12.05 3.60 10.21
CA VAL A 15 13.27 3.76 11.01
C VAL A 15 13.66 2.50 11.78
N LYS A 16 12.81 1.49 11.85
CA LYS A 16 12.91 0.25 12.61
C LYS A 16 12.84 0.47 14.14
N ASP A 17 12.55 -0.62 14.87
CA ASP A 17 12.28 -0.58 16.32
C ASP A 17 13.40 0.09 17.12
N GLU A 18 14.65 -0.32 16.90
CA GLU A 18 15.78 0.20 17.69
C GLU A 18 15.90 1.72 17.61
N ASN A 19 15.88 2.29 16.41
CA ASN A 19 16.02 3.73 16.21
C ASN A 19 14.77 4.48 16.67
N PHE A 20 13.59 3.90 16.46
CA PHE A 20 12.34 4.50 16.92
C PHE A 20 12.33 4.64 18.45
N TYR A 21 12.63 3.57 19.20
CA TYR A 21 12.59 3.61 20.64
C TYR A 21 13.72 4.47 21.25
N LYS A 22 14.89 4.54 20.62
CA LYS A 22 15.93 5.50 21.00
C LYS A 22 15.45 6.95 20.84
N GLY A 23 14.87 7.28 19.69
CA GLY A 23 14.32 8.60 19.41
C GLY A 23 13.16 8.95 20.34
N PHE A 24 12.26 7.99 20.59
CA PHE A 24 11.14 8.16 21.51
C PHE A 24 11.59 8.42 22.96
N SER A 25 12.55 7.65 23.46
CA SER A 25 13.14 7.88 24.79
C SER A 25 13.80 9.26 24.90
N ASN A 26 14.54 9.69 23.86
CA ASN A 26 15.14 11.00 23.79
C ASN A 26 14.08 12.13 23.73
N TYR A 27 13.00 11.90 23.01
CA TYR A 27 11.87 12.84 22.98
C TYR A 27 11.26 13.02 24.37
N ILE A 28 10.92 11.93 25.05
CA ILE A 28 10.35 12.00 26.42
C ILE A 28 11.30 12.72 27.36
N SER A 29 12.58 12.33 27.45
CA SER A 29 13.55 12.95 28.35
C SER A 29 13.79 14.43 28.06
N THR A 30 13.65 14.88 26.82
CA THR A 30 13.85 16.28 26.42
C THR A 30 12.65 17.16 26.75
N TYR A 31 11.43 16.61 26.55
CA TYR A 31 10.18 17.38 26.58
C TYR A 31 9.25 17.02 27.75
N ASP A 32 9.66 16.15 28.65
CA ASP A 32 8.88 15.83 29.85
C ASP A 32 8.53 17.11 30.64
N GLY A 33 7.23 17.25 30.97
CA GLY A 33 6.71 18.44 31.65
C GLY A 33 6.69 19.74 30.82
N LYS A 34 6.95 19.65 29.48
CA LYS A 34 6.95 20.81 28.56
C LYS A 34 5.90 20.64 27.47
N ALA A 35 5.45 21.76 26.90
CA ALA A 35 4.68 21.71 25.63
C ALA A 35 5.62 21.33 24.48
N ALA A 36 5.21 20.36 23.68
CA ALA A 36 5.98 19.89 22.55
C ALA A 36 5.12 19.82 21.28
N THR A 37 5.75 19.98 20.11
CA THR A 37 5.11 19.92 18.81
C THR A 37 5.37 18.58 18.11
N ILE A 38 4.56 18.25 17.09
CA ILE A 38 4.78 17.07 16.25
C ILE A 38 6.12 17.16 15.49
N ASP A 39 6.54 18.35 15.10
CA ASP A 39 7.82 18.56 14.41
C ASP A 39 8.99 18.16 15.32
N GLN A 40 8.95 18.55 16.59
CA GLN A 40 9.95 18.16 17.59
C GLN A 40 9.97 16.66 17.84
N PHE A 41 8.79 16.01 17.81
CA PHE A 41 8.71 14.56 17.90
C PHE A 41 9.41 13.88 16.72
N ILE A 42 9.09 14.31 15.49
CA ILE A 42 9.68 13.76 14.26
C ILE A 42 11.21 13.97 14.26
N ASP A 43 11.68 15.16 14.64
CA ASP A 43 13.10 15.46 14.70
C ASP A 43 13.82 14.49 15.65
N LYS A 44 13.25 14.23 16.83
CA LYS A 44 13.84 13.29 17.79
C LYS A 44 13.85 11.85 17.31
N ILE A 45 12.79 11.39 16.64
CA ILE A 45 12.76 10.05 16.07
C ILE A 45 13.80 9.91 14.94
N LEU A 46 13.93 10.91 14.06
CA LEU A 46 14.83 10.87 12.91
C LEU A 46 16.29 11.22 13.24
N GLU A 47 16.59 11.70 14.43
CA GLU A 47 17.95 11.96 14.90
C GLU A 47 18.87 10.73 14.76
N TYR A 48 18.29 9.52 14.89
CA TYR A 48 18.98 8.24 14.78
C TYR A 48 18.88 7.59 13.38
N ASN A 49 18.28 8.29 12.41
CA ASN A 49 18.16 7.79 11.02
C ASN A 49 18.47 8.89 10.01
N LYS A 50 19.75 8.99 9.63
CA LYS A 50 20.25 10.05 8.72
C LYS A 50 19.83 9.86 7.23
N GLU A 51 19.22 8.73 6.88
CA GLU A 51 18.79 8.46 5.50
C GLU A 51 17.47 9.15 5.14
N ILE A 52 16.77 9.65 6.16
CA ILE A 52 15.48 10.31 6.02
C ILE A 52 15.64 11.77 6.46
N ASP A 53 15.34 12.67 5.54
CA ASP A 53 15.29 14.11 5.80
C ASP A 53 14.03 14.44 6.61
N PRO A 54 14.16 14.96 7.86
CA PRO A 54 13.03 15.30 8.70
C PRO A 54 12.07 16.30 8.06
N GLU A 55 12.59 17.34 7.38
CA GLU A 55 11.74 18.34 6.74
C GLU A 55 10.89 17.75 5.61
N LYS A 56 11.43 16.81 4.85
CA LYS A 56 10.66 16.09 3.83
C LYS A 56 9.63 15.14 4.46
N PHE A 57 9.93 14.53 5.61
CA PHE A 57 8.96 13.67 6.28
C PHE A 57 7.82 14.49 6.92
N LYS A 58 8.11 15.65 7.50
CA LYS A 58 7.11 16.57 8.09
C LYS A 58 6.04 17.02 7.08
N VAL A 59 6.30 16.94 5.77
CA VAL A 59 5.31 17.25 4.72
C VAL A 59 4.04 16.41 4.87
N TRP A 60 4.11 15.19 5.42
CA TRP A 60 2.95 14.35 5.73
C TRP A 60 1.91 15.03 6.64
N TYR A 61 2.35 15.91 7.55
CA TYR A 61 1.48 16.67 8.45
C TYR A 61 1.04 18.02 7.87
N LYS A 62 1.69 18.47 6.80
CA LYS A 62 1.40 19.74 6.12
C LYS A 62 0.47 19.59 4.92
N GLN A 63 0.36 18.38 4.36
CA GLN A 63 -0.53 18.07 3.23
C GLN A 63 -1.95 17.72 3.69
N ASN A 64 -2.94 18.21 2.94
CA ASN A 64 -4.34 17.83 3.09
C ASN A 64 -4.68 16.67 2.14
N GLY A 65 -5.71 15.90 2.51
CA GLY A 65 -6.22 14.79 1.70
C GLY A 65 -5.34 13.53 1.77
N THR A 66 -5.70 12.55 0.95
CA THR A 66 -4.98 11.28 0.83
C THR A 66 -4.15 11.29 -0.45
N PRO A 67 -2.83 11.08 -0.38
CA PRO A 67 -2.01 11.00 -1.58
C PRO A 67 -2.36 9.77 -2.41
N LYS A 68 -2.24 9.90 -3.75
CA LYS A 68 -2.45 8.82 -4.70
C LYS A 68 -1.13 8.39 -5.31
N VAL A 69 -0.90 7.08 -5.38
CA VAL A 69 0.26 6.48 -6.03
C VAL A 69 -0.19 5.63 -7.21
N LYS A 70 0.43 5.86 -8.38
CA LYS A 70 0.17 5.04 -9.58
C LYS A 70 1.40 4.23 -9.92
N PHE A 71 1.19 2.94 -10.22
CA PHE A 71 2.23 2.02 -10.61
C PHE A 71 2.04 1.53 -12.04
N LYS A 72 3.16 1.36 -12.75
CA LYS A 72 3.24 0.68 -14.03
C LYS A 72 4.42 -0.28 -14.03
N ARG A 73 4.20 -1.51 -14.48
CA ARG A 73 5.25 -2.52 -14.64
C ARG A 73 5.77 -2.53 -16.06
N ILE A 74 7.08 -2.68 -16.20
CA ILE A 74 7.73 -2.97 -17.49
C ILE A 74 8.60 -4.21 -17.26
N TRP A 75 8.33 -5.25 -18.03
CA TRP A 75 9.09 -6.50 -18.00
C TRP A 75 10.02 -6.60 -19.19
N ASP A 76 11.29 -6.77 -18.93
CA ASP A 76 12.30 -7.08 -19.92
C ASP A 76 12.69 -8.55 -19.77
N ASP A 77 12.12 -9.38 -20.67
CA ASP A 77 12.33 -10.83 -20.62
C ASP A 77 13.76 -11.22 -21.04
N LYS A 78 14.44 -10.41 -21.86
CA LYS A 78 15.81 -10.67 -22.26
C LYS A 78 16.77 -10.47 -21.10
N ASP A 79 16.66 -9.35 -20.41
CA ASP A 79 17.53 -9.01 -19.29
C ASP A 79 17.00 -9.54 -17.95
N LYS A 80 15.84 -10.24 -17.96
CA LYS A 80 15.16 -10.74 -16.75
C LYS A 80 15.01 -9.65 -15.69
N LYS A 81 14.57 -8.48 -16.14
CA LYS A 81 14.50 -7.25 -15.37
C LYS A 81 13.05 -6.77 -15.27
N LEU A 82 12.60 -6.50 -14.05
CA LEU A 82 11.33 -5.83 -13.79
C LEU A 82 11.60 -4.39 -13.38
N ILE A 83 11.00 -3.45 -14.09
CA ILE A 83 11.01 -2.02 -13.74
C ILE A 83 9.60 -1.68 -13.24
N ILE A 84 9.52 -1.16 -12.03
CA ILE A 84 8.29 -0.63 -11.43
C ILE A 84 8.39 0.88 -11.46
N GLN A 85 7.62 1.51 -12.33
CA GLN A 85 7.48 2.96 -12.37
C GLN A 85 6.41 3.36 -11.36
N ALA A 86 6.76 4.23 -10.42
CA ALA A 86 5.86 4.78 -9.42
C ALA A 86 5.74 6.29 -9.59
N SER A 87 4.53 6.81 -9.49
CA SER A 87 4.28 8.26 -9.45
C SER A 87 3.32 8.59 -8.33
N GLN A 88 3.58 9.69 -7.62
CA GLN A 88 2.70 10.19 -6.56
C GLN A 88 2.09 11.54 -6.92
N SER A 89 0.88 11.75 -6.48
CA SER A 89 0.14 13.01 -6.62
C SER A 89 -0.78 13.20 -5.42
N ASN A 90 -1.20 14.44 -5.19
CA ASN A 90 -2.25 14.74 -4.23
C ASN A 90 -3.45 15.35 -4.99
N PRO A 91 -4.67 14.83 -4.82
CA PRO A 91 -5.86 15.34 -5.51
C PRO A 91 -6.24 16.77 -5.10
N ILE A 92 -5.91 17.17 -3.86
CA ILE A 92 -6.22 18.51 -3.34
C ILE A 92 -5.09 19.47 -3.71
N LYS A 93 -5.33 20.40 -4.63
CA LYS A 93 -4.32 21.36 -5.14
C LYS A 93 -4.25 22.70 -4.38
N LYS A 94 -5.09 22.93 -3.40
CA LYS A 94 -5.23 24.25 -2.72
C LYS A 94 -4.17 24.57 -1.67
N ASN A 95 -3.22 23.68 -1.43
CA ASN A 95 -2.17 23.84 -0.42
C ASN A 95 -0.79 23.76 -1.10
N LEU A 96 0.10 24.72 -0.81
CA LEU A 96 1.47 24.76 -1.35
C LEU A 96 2.25 23.48 -1.09
N TYR A 97 2.01 22.81 0.05
CA TYR A 97 2.68 21.57 0.40
C TYR A 97 2.21 20.37 -0.42
N ASN A 98 0.99 20.43 -1.00
CA ASN A 98 0.42 19.30 -1.76
C ASN A 98 1.16 19.02 -3.08
N ASP A 99 1.98 19.96 -3.54
CA ASP A 99 2.87 19.76 -4.69
C ASP A 99 4.23 19.16 -4.34
N LEU A 100 4.56 19.07 -3.05
CA LEU A 100 5.82 18.46 -2.62
C LEU A 100 5.69 16.92 -2.62
N PRO A 101 6.75 16.20 -3.02
CA PRO A 101 6.76 14.75 -2.90
C PRO A 101 6.84 14.33 -1.42
N LEU A 102 6.08 13.30 -1.07
CA LEU A 102 6.13 12.63 0.22
C LEU A 102 7.19 11.52 0.22
N ILE A 103 7.69 11.18 1.39
CA ILE A 103 8.46 9.96 1.61
C ILE A 103 7.45 8.83 1.88
N ILE A 104 7.29 7.93 0.91
CA ILE A 104 6.29 6.86 0.94
C ILE A 104 7.00 5.50 0.94
N PRO A 105 7.08 4.79 2.08
CA PRO A 105 7.56 3.41 2.09
C PRO A 105 6.54 2.47 1.44
N ILE A 106 7.04 1.55 0.64
CA ILE A 106 6.24 0.60 -0.12
C ILE A 106 6.78 -0.79 0.13
N ASN A 107 6.05 -1.60 0.89
CA ASN A 107 6.32 -3.02 0.99
C ASN A 107 5.63 -3.71 -0.19
N LEU A 108 6.39 -4.51 -0.94
CA LEU A 108 5.87 -5.21 -2.10
C LEU A 108 6.29 -6.68 -2.12
N ALA A 109 5.49 -7.49 -2.80
CA ALA A 109 5.84 -8.86 -3.15
C ALA A 109 5.78 -9.03 -4.66
N ILE A 110 6.76 -9.72 -5.22
CA ILE A 110 6.85 -10.06 -6.64
C ILE A 110 6.65 -11.57 -6.75
N PHE A 111 5.58 -11.97 -7.43
CA PHE A 111 5.25 -13.37 -7.64
C PHE A 111 5.81 -13.81 -9.00
N CYS A 112 6.75 -14.74 -8.93
CA CYS A 112 7.46 -15.26 -10.11
C CYS A 112 6.99 -16.67 -10.52
N GLY A 113 5.95 -17.20 -9.89
CA GLY A 113 5.40 -18.54 -10.08
C GLY A 113 5.00 -19.17 -8.75
N GLU A 114 4.53 -20.42 -8.80
CA GLU A 114 4.19 -21.16 -7.59
C GLU A 114 5.40 -21.23 -6.65
N ASN A 115 5.17 -20.92 -5.38
CA ASN A 115 6.19 -20.95 -4.31
C ASN A 115 7.43 -20.04 -4.52
N LYS A 116 7.38 -19.10 -5.47
CA LYS A 116 8.48 -18.17 -5.70
C LYS A 116 8.03 -16.73 -5.56
N THR A 117 8.13 -16.23 -4.32
CA THR A 117 7.79 -14.85 -3.95
C THR A 117 9.03 -14.12 -3.46
N ILE A 118 9.28 -12.93 -4.00
CA ILE A 118 10.35 -12.03 -3.58
C ILE A 118 9.70 -10.86 -2.87
N LYS A 119 10.00 -10.68 -1.58
CA LYS A 119 9.54 -9.55 -0.78
C LYS A 119 10.59 -8.44 -0.82
N LYS A 120 10.17 -7.20 -1.03
CA LYS A 120 11.04 -6.01 -1.02
C LYS A 120 10.35 -4.84 -0.35
N SER A 121 11.14 -4.00 0.32
CA SER A 121 10.73 -2.68 0.78
C SER A 121 11.50 -1.64 -0.01
N VAL A 122 10.78 -0.69 -0.60
CA VAL A 122 11.35 0.44 -1.34
C VAL A 122 10.75 1.74 -0.82
N VAL A 123 11.36 2.87 -1.09
CA VAL A 123 10.86 4.18 -0.64
C VAL A 123 10.73 5.11 -1.85
N LEU A 124 9.52 5.55 -2.12
CA LEU A 124 9.24 6.58 -3.12
C LEU A 124 9.51 7.95 -2.48
N LYS A 125 10.53 8.67 -3.01
CA LYS A 125 11.00 9.97 -2.49
C LYS A 125 10.79 11.12 -3.48
N ALA A 126 10.39 10.83 -4.71
CA ALA A 126 10.20 11.81 -5.78
C ALA A 126 8.78 11.73 -6.36
N LYS A 127 8.34 12.75 -7.10
CA LYS A 127 7.03 12.72 -7.81
C LYS A 127 6.91 11.54 -8.77
N LYS A 128 8.04 11.14 -9.39
CA LYS A 128 8.17 9.95 -10.23
C LYS A 128 9.49 9.26 -9.91
N GLN A 129 9.47 7.94 -9.80
CA GLN A 129 10.66 7.15 -9.49
C GLN A 129 10.52 5.76 -10.08
N GLU A 130 11.63 5.16 -10.47
CA GLU A 130 11.69 3.79 -10.94
C GLU A 130 12.41 2.90 -9.92
N PHE A 131 11.87 1.70 -9.74
CA PHE A 131 12.49 0.65 -8.94
C PHE A 131 12.85 -0.50 -9.87
N ILE A 132 14.13 -0.82 -9.97
CA ILE A 132 14.65 -1.84 -10.87
C ILE A 132 14.98 -3.09 -10.08
N ILE A 133 14.43 -4.22 -10.52
CA ILE A 133 14.67 -5.53 -9.95
C ILE A 133 15.30 -6.42 -11.03
N ASN A 134 16.58 -6.71 -10.88
CA ASN A 134 17.35 -7.48 -11.85
C ASN A 134 17.36 -8.97 -11.52
N ASN A 135 17.74 -9.79 -12.50
CA ASN A 135 17.94 -11.23 -12.37
C ASN A 135 16.71 -12.00 -11.89
N LEU A 136 15.51 -11.56 -12.29
CA LEU A 136 14.27 -12.24 -11.98
C LEU A 136 14.08 -13.47 -12.87
N ARG A 137 14.07 -14.66 -12.26
CA ARG A 137 13.62 -15.89 -12.93
C ARG A 137 12.15 -16.07 -12.62
N SER A 138 11.29 -15.80 -13.59
CA SER A 138 9.83 -15.86 -13.43
C SER A 138 9.21 -16.80 -14.47
N ASN A 139 8.26 -17.61 -14.02
CA ASN A 139 7.39 -18.42 -14.87
C ASN A 139 6.08 -17.67 -15.23
N ILE A 140 5.84 -16.51 -14.59
CA ILE A 140 4.74 -15.60 -14.88
C ILE A 140 5.33 -14.38 -15.57
N GLN A 141 4.79 -14.00 -16.73
CA GLN A 141 5.31 -12.91 -17.55
C GLN A 141 4.18 -11.98 -17.99
N PRO A 142 4.24 -10.71 -17.58
CA PRO A 142 5.15 -10.13 -16.61
C PRO A 142 4.96 -10.69 -15.20
N PRO A 143 5.98 -10.66 -14.32
CA PRO A 143 5.82 -11.02 -12.91
C PRO A 143 4.73 -10.18 -12.24
N LEU A 144 3.88 -10.81 -11.41
CA LEU A 144 2.84 -10.11 -10.68
C LEU A 144 3.45 -9.36 -9.50
N VAL A 145 2.87 -8.20 -9.18
CA VAL A 145 3.33 -7.39 -8.04
C VAL A 145 2.14 -7.02 -7.15
N SER A 146 2.30 -7.30 -5.87
CA SER A 146 1.44 -6.85 -4.80
C SER A 146 2.07 -5.65 -4.12
N TYR A 147 1.32 -4.57 -3.93
CA TYR A 147 1.80 -3.29 -3.43
C TYR A 147 1.24 -2.98 -2.05
N PHE A 148 1.95 -2.17 -1.27
CA PHE A 148 1.56 -1.68 0.05
C PHE A 148 1.19 -2.77 1.06
N ARG A 149 1.88 -3.90 1.00
CA ARG A 149 1.70 -4.99 1.97
C ARG A 149 1.89 -4.46 3.40
N GLU A 150 1.18 -5.08 4.34
CA GLU A 150 1.15 -4.66 5.76
C GLU A 150 0.68 -3.21 5.94
N PHE A 151 -0.11 -2.71 4.98
CA PHE A 151 -0.51 -1.29 4.97
C PHE A 151 0.67 -0.35 5.18
N SER A 152 1.74 -0.53 4.38
CA SER A 152 3.02 0.15 4.59
C SER A 152 2.95 1.67 4.55
N SER A 153 1.93 2.24 3.92
CA SER A 153 1.68 3.70 3.92
C SER A 153 0.20 4.01 3.75
N PRO A 154 -0.31 5.08 4.41
CA PRO A 154 -1.70 5.52 4.30
C PRO A 154 -1.95 6.31 3.01
N VAL A 155 -1.99 5.62 1.88
CA VAL A 155 -2.18 6.17 0.54
C VAL A 155 -3.25 5.39 -0.23
N GLU A 156 -3.88 6.03 -1.20
CA GLU A 156 -4.60 5.34 -2.26
C GLU A 156 -3.64 4.95 -3.38
N TRP A 157 -3.90 3.83 -4.07
CA TRP A 157 -3.06 3.46 -5.20
C TRP A 157 -3.82 2.79 -6.33
N GLU A 158 -3.27 2.94 -7.51
CA GLU A 158 -3.69 2.27 -8.74
C GLU A 158 -2.50 1.55 -9.37
N SER A 159 -2.75 0.47 -10.07
CA SER A 159 -1.72 -0.24 -10.81
C SER A 159 -2.25 -0.71 -12.17
N ASP A 160 -1.35 -1.08 -13.06
CA ASP A 160 -1.65 -1.69 -14.36
C ASP A 160 -2.06 -3.17 -14.25
N THR A 161 -2.26 -3.67 -13.03
CA THR A 161 -2.67 -5.05 -12.75
C THR A 161 -4.10 -5.29 -13.21
N THR A 162 -4.30 -6.21 -14.13
CA THR A 162 -5.63 -6.60 -14.64
C THR A 162 -6.45 -7.35 -13.58
N PHE A 163 -7.76 -7.50 -13.81
CA PHE A 163 -8.61 -8.29 -12.90
C PHE A 163 -8.21 -9.77 -12.88
N ASP A 164 -7.84 -10.36 -14.02
CA ASP A 164 -7.34 -11.74 -14.05
C ASP A 164 -6.03 -11.91 -13.25
N GLU A 165 -5.11 -10.95 -13.36
CA GLU A 165 -3.90 -10.92 -12.54
C GLU A 165 -4.20 -10.75 -11.05
N LYS A 166 -5.23 -9.97 -10.68
CA LYS A 166 -5.66 -9.84 -9.29
C LYS A 166 -6.18 -11.16 -8.72
N PHE A 167 -6.88 -11.99 -9.51
CA PHE A 167 -7.23 -13.35 -9.08
C PHE A 167 -6.01 -14.23 -8.84
N LEU A 168 -4.97 -14.12 -9.69
CA LEU A 168 -3.71 -14.82 -9.45
C LEU A 168 -2.99 -14.30 -8.20
N ILE A 169 -3.04 -12.99 -7.95
CA ILE A 169 -2.51 -12.42 -6.70
C ILE A 169 -3.23 -13.00 -5.49
N LEU A 170 -4.58 -13.09 -5.49
CA LEU A 170 -5.34 -13.73 -4.40
C LEU A 170 -4.90 -15.17 -4.12
N LYS A 171 -4.44 -15.91 -5.16
CA LYS A 171 -3.92 -17.28 -5.01
C LYS A 171 -2.56 -17.35 -4.32
N TYR A 172 -1.68 -16.35 -4.55
CA TYR A 172 -0.29 -16.38 -4.10
C TYR A 172 -0.02 -15.48 -2.89
N GLU A 173 -0.90 -14.53 -2.61
CA GLU A 173 -0.71 -13.54 -1.55
C GLU A 173 -0.92 -14.18 -0.17
N THR A 174 -0.13 -13.72 0.78
CA THR A 174 -0.18 -14.14 2.19
C THR A 174 -0.37 -12.95 3.14
N ASP A 175 -0.32 -11.73 2.61
CA ASP A 175 -0.51 -10.53 3.41
C ASP A 175 -2.00 -10.26 3.62
N PHE A 176 -2.38 -10.15 4.89
CA PHE A 176 -3.77 -9.96 5.32
C PHE A 176 -4.41 -8.70 4.69
N PHE A 177 -3.71 -7.57 4.77
CA PHE A 177 -4.22 -6.30 4.27
C PHE A 177 -4.42 -6.34 2.75
N THR A 178 -3.43 -6.86 2.02
CA THR A 178 -3.50 -6.92 0.55
C THR A 178 -4.59 -7.87 0.07
N LEU A 179 -4.76 -9.04 0.72
CA LEU A 179 -5.85 -9.96 0.42
C LEU A 179 -7.20 -9.28 0.59
N SER A 180 -7.47 -8.70 1.76
CA SER A 180 -8.72 -8.02 2.07
C SER A 180 -8.98 -6.87 1.10
N ASN A 181 -7.99 -6.00 0.86
CA ASN A 181 -8.13 -4.88 -0.06
C ASN A 181 -8.40 -5.34 -1.51
N THR A 182 -7.74 -6.42 -1.96
CA THR A 182 -7.96 -6.96 -3.31
C THR A 182 -9.38 -7.50 -3.47
N VAL A 183 -9.91 -8.21 -2.48
CA VAL A 183 -11.30 -8.69 -2.48
C VAL A 183 -12.28 -7.51 -2.49
N LYS A 184 -12.04 -6.47 -1.69
CA LYS A 184 -12.86 -5.24 -1.69
C LYS A 184 -12.89 -4.56 -3.05
N VAL A 185 -11.78 -4.54 -3.80
CA VAL A 185 -11.74 -4.03 -5.19
C VAL A 185 -12.68 -4.81 -6.11
N PHE A 186 -12.76 -6.14 -5.96
CA PHE A 186 -13.72 -6.96 -6.71
C PHE A 186 -15.16 -6.66 -6.33
N PHE A 187 -15.47 -6.59 -5.04
CA PHE A 187 -16.82 -6.23 -4.58
C PHE A 187 -17.26 -4.87 -5.13
N LYS A 188 -16.40 -3.85 -5.03
CA LYS A 188 -16.68 -2.52 -5.58
C LYS A 188 -16.97 -2.60 -7.08
N LYS A 189 -16.12 -3.29 -7.86
CA LYS A 189 -16.33 -3.47 -9.30
C LYS A 189 -17.66 -4.14 -9.60
N ILE A 190 -18.02 -5.21 -8.90
CA ILE A 190 -19.27 -5.94 -9.11
C ILE A 190 -20.48 -5.05 -8.79
N ILE A 191 -20.44 -4.32 -7.65
CA ILE A 191 -21.53 -3.43 -7.24
C ILE A 191 -21.73 -2.32 -8.27
N LEU A 192 -20.65 -1.65 -8.70
CA LEU A 192 -20.72 -0.58 -9.70
C LEU A 192 -21.26 -1.09 -11.05
N CYS A 193 -20.80 -2.25 -11.52
CA CYS A 193 -21.33 -2.87 -12.75
C CYS A 193 -22.82 -3.20 -12.66
N ARG A 194 -23.31 -3.60 -11.48
CA ARG A 194 -24.75 -3.84 -11.27
C ARG A 194 -25.56 -2.55 -11.19
N LEU A 195 -25.02 -1.49 -10.58
CA LEU A 195 -25.65 -0.18 -10.57
C LEU A 195 -25.77 0.41 -11.98
N ASP A 196 -24.78 0.17 -12.85
CA ASP A 196 -24.79 0.56 -14.26
C ASP A 196 -25.64 -0.36 -15.16
N GLU A 197 -26.35 -1.33 -14.58
CA GLU A 197 -27.14 -2.34 -15.30
C GLU A 197 -26.31 -3.19 -16.30
N LYS A 198 -25.01 -3.33 -16.05
CA LYS A 198 -24.04 -4.11 -16.86
C LYS A 198 -23.29 -5.15 -16.01
N PRO A 199 -23.99 -6.15 -15.46
CA PRO A 199 -23.35 -7.13 -14.57
C PRO A 199 -22.25 -7.91 -15.29
N ASP A 200 -21.12 -8.09 -14.61
CA ASP A 200 -20.01 -8.93 -15.08
C ASP A 200 -20.07 -10.28 -14.35
N HIS A 201 -20.84 -11.20 -14.92
CA HIS A 201 -21.07 -12.53 -14.35
C HIS A 201 -19.79 -13.38 -14.29
N GLU A 202 -18.79 -13.12 -15.14
CA GLU A 202 -17.54 -13.85 -15.12
C GLU A 202 -16.74 -13.49 -13.87
N ILE A 203 -16.57 -12.20 -13.58
CA ILE A 203 -15.90 -11.71 -12.37
C ILE A 203 -16.68 -12.16 -11.12
N GLU A 204 -18.02 -12.07 -11.12
CA GLU A 204 -18.86 -12.52 -10.01
C GLU A 204 -18.60 -13.99 -9.67
N ASN A 205 -18.69 -14.88 -10.66
CA ASN A 205 -18.52 -16.31 -10.47
C ASN A 205 -17.07 -16.67 -10.04
N LYS A 206 -16.07 -16.01 -10.62
CA LYS A 206 -14.67 -16.19 -10.21
C LYS A 206 -14.46 -15.74 -8.75
N LEU A 207 -15.03 -14.61 -8.32
CA LEU A 207 -14.93 -14.16 -6.96
C LEU A 207 -15.60 -15.13 -5.99
N ILE A 208 -16.83 -15.57 -6.27
CA ILE A 208 -17.55 -16.55 -5.46
C ILE A 208 -16.71 -17.82 -5.29
N SER A 209 -16.19 -18.38 -6.39
CA SER A 209 -15.37 -19.59 -6.33
C SER A 209 -14.09 -19.40 -5.53
N THR A 210 -13.47 -18.23 -5.61
CA THR A 210 -12.28 -17.86 -4.82
C THR A 210 -12.62 -17.77 -3.33
N LEU A 211 -13.71 -17.10 -2.96
CA LEU A 211 -14.15 -16.99 -1.56
C LEU A 211 -14.52 -18.36 -0.98
N VAL A 212 -15.20 -19.20 -1.76
CA VAL A 212 -15.50 -20.59 -1.37
C VAL A 212 -14.20 -21.39 -1.10
N SER A 213 -13.14 -21.16 -1.89
CA SER A 213 -11.86 -21.80 -1.65
C SER A 213 -11.21 -21.36 -0.33
N PHE A 214 -11.32 -20.09 0.04
CA PHE A 214 -10.88 -19.59 1.34
C PHE A 214 -11.69 -20.19 2.49
N ILE A 215 -13.03 -20.28 2.37
CA ILE A 215 -13.90 -20.90 3.39
C ILE A 215 -13.52 -22.38 3.60
N LYS A 216 -13.17 -23.10 2.55
CA LYS A 216 -12.79 -24.52 2.63
C LYS A 216 -11.37 -24.74 3.18
N ASN A 217 -10.56 -23.71 3.23
CA ASN A 217 -9.19 -23.79 3.77
C ASN A 217 -9.23 -23.83 5.30
N LYS A 218 -8.98 -25.01 5.89
CA LYS A 218 -9.02 -25.20 7.35
C LYS A 218 -7.92 -24.44 8.11
N ASP A 219 -6.86 -24.04 7.42
CA ASP A 219 -5.71 -23.34 8.00
C ASP A 219 -5.84 -21.81 7.92
N ILE A 220 -6.94 -21.30 7.36
CA ILE A 220 -7.16 -19.85 7.25
C ILE A 220 -7.43 -19.24 8.62
N ASN A 221 -6.84 -18.08 8.88
CA ASN A 221 -7.16 -17.29 10.06
C ASN A 221 -8.61 -16.79 9.97
N LEU A 222 -9.42 -17.05 11.00
CA LEU A 222 -10.84 -16.69 11.02
C LEU A 222 -11.09 -15.19 10.95
N SER A 223 -10.20 -14.36 11.52
CA SER A 223 -10.31 -12.90 11.41
C SER A 223 -10.07 -12.44 9.98
N LEU A 224 -9.11 -13.04 9.26
CA LEU A 224 -8.92 -12.80 7.84
C LEU A 224 -10.15 -13.24 7.05
N LEU A 225 -10.68 -14.43 7.30
CA LEU A 225 -11.87 -14.91 6.59
C LEU A 225 -13.07 -13.99 6.79
N SER A 226 -13.30 -13.51 8.01
CA SER A 226 -14.36 -12.53 8.31
C SER A 226 -14.17 -11.25 7.47
N GLU A 227 -12.94 -10.74 7.37
CA GLU A 227 -12.65 -9.54 6.59
C GLU A 227 -12.81 -9.78 5.08
N LEU A 228 -12.40 -10.94 4.57
CA LEU A 228 -12.57 -11.30 3.16
C LEU A 228 -14.04 -11.43 2.74
N LEU A 229 -14.93 -11.77 3.67
CA LEU A 229 -16.37 -11.87 3.44
C LEU A 229 -17.12 -10.56 3.69
N SER A 230 -16.43 -9.53 4.19
CA SER A 230 -17.02 -8.22 4.46
C SER A 230 -17.24 -7.43 3.17
N ILE A 231 -18.49 -7.05 2.93
CA ILE A 231 -18.87 -6.20 1.80
C ILE A 231 -18.43 -4.75 2.09
N PRO A 232 -17.98 -3.98 1.08
CA PRO A 232 -17.68 -2.56 1.26
C PRO A 232 -18.89 -1.78 1.80
N THR A 233 -18.62 -0.81 2.66
CA THR A 233 -19.65 0.09 3.19
C THR A 233 -20.18 1.01 2.10
N PHE A 234 -21.36 1.61 2.34
CA PHE A 234 -21.95 2.57 1.42
C PHE A 234 -20.98 3.75 1.13
N ALA A 235 -20.32 4.28 2.15
CA ALA A 235 -19.36 5.37 1.99
C ALA A 235 -18.14 4.97 1.13
N GLU A 236 -17.68 3.72 1.22
CA GLU A 236 -16.60 3.21 0.36
C GLU A 236 -17.03 3.03 -1.10
N ILE A 237 -18.30 2.79 -1.38
CA ILE A 237 -18.86 2.73 -2.74
C ILE A 237 -19.07 4.13 -3.28
N GLU A 238 -19.69 5.01 -2.51
CA GLU A 238 -19.99 6.40 -2.89
C GLU A 238 -18.70 7.15 -3.29
N SER A 239 -17.61 6.94 -2.55
CA SER A 239 -16.31 7.56 -2.87
C SER A 239 -15.74 7.18 -4.25
N GLU A 240 -16.18 6.06 -4.84
CA GLU A 240 -15.76 5.62 -6.18
C GLU A 240 -16.67 6.16 -7.30
N MET A 241 -17.90 6.54 -6.97
CA MET A 241 -18.87 7.02 -7.97
C MET A 241 -18.58 8.45 -8.43
N GLY A 242 -17.78 9.20 -7.66
CA GLY A 242 -17.51 10.62 -7.92
C GLY A 242 -18.74 11.51 -7.65
N ASP A 243 -18.51 12.80 -7.40
CA ASP A 243 -19.58 13.80 -7.35
C ASP A 243 -20.16 14.08 -8.76
#